data_3a0b893090c90cc0e5e178836d6698df
#
_entry.id   3a0b893090c90cc0e5e178836d6698df
#
_cell.length_a   1.000
_cell.length_b   1.000
_cell.length_c   1.000
_cell.angle_alpha   90.00
_cell.angle_beta   90.00
_cell.angle_gamma   90.00
#
_symmetry.space_group_name_H-M   'P 1'
#
loop_
_entity.id
_entity.type
_entity.pdbx_description
1 polymer ?
#
loop_
_entity_poly.entity_id
_entity_poly.type
_entity_poly.pdbx_seq_one_letter_code
_entity_poly.pdbx_strand_id
1 'polypeptide(L)'
;EQVRALKDSLLNEDSNAKVIIMGDMNDDPMDKSMAVALGAKRKTQDTKEHDLYNPWWDTLKKGNGTLMYDGKWNLFDQIVFTGNLLGNDRSTLKYYRNEIFRRDYMFQKEGKYKGYPKRTHAGGVWLNGYSDHLPTIIYLIKEIKD
;
A
#
# COMPACT_ATOMS: atom_id res chain seq x y z
N GLU A 1 -3.79 8.31 -14.12
CA GLU A 1 -4.62 9.53 -14.37
C GLU A 1 -6.12 9.27 -14.14
N GLN A 2 -6.72 8.22 -14.70
CA GLN A 2 -8.16 7.92 -14.54
C GLN A 2 -8.57 7.74 -13.07
N VAL A 3 -7.79 6.99 -12.28
CA VAL A 3 -8.07 6.79 -10.84
C VAL A 3 -8.00 8.12 -10.07
N ARG A 4 -7.08 9.00 -10.43
CA ARG A 4 -7.00 10.34 -9.86
C ARG A 4 -8.25 11.17 -10.20
N ALA A 5 -8.67 11.15 -11.45
CA ALA A 5 -9.88 11.86 -11.89
C ALA A 5 -11.14 11.34 -11.16
N LEU A 6 -11.26 10.03 -10.97
CA LEU A 6 -12.35 9.45 -10.19
C LEU A 6 -12.32 9.92 -8.73
N LYS A 7 -11.15 9.93 -8.09
CA LYS A 7 -11.00 10.47 -6.73
C LYS A 7 -11.41 11.94 -6.67
N ASP A 8 -10.98 12.77 -7.65
CA ASP A 8 -11.34 14.18 -7.69
C ASP A 8 -12.84 14.38 -7.89
N SER A 9 -13.50 13.55 -8.71
CA SER A 9 -14.97 13.56 -8.87
C SER A 9 -15.70 13.27 -7.56
N LEU A 10 -15.29 12.21 -6.84
CA LEU A 10 -15.87 11.85 -5.54
C LEU A 10 -15.74 12.96 -4.51
N LEU A 11 -14.60 13.66 -4.48
CA LEU A 11 -14.35 14.77 -3.55
C LEU A 11 -15.09 16.06 -3.96
N ASN A 12 -15.42 16.22 -5.24
CA ASN A 12 -16.27 17.32 -5.71
C ASN A 12 -17.74 17.09 -5.31
N GLU A 13 -18.19 15.84 -5.25
CA GLU A 13 -19.54 15.48 -4.78
C GLU A 13 -19.67 15.59 -3.27
N ASP A 14 -18.67 15.10 -2.52
CA ASP A 14 -18.57 15.21 -1.06
C ASP A 14 -17.12 15.53 -0.66
N SER A 15 -16.88 16.77 -0.29
CA SER A 15 -15.56 17.25 0.16
C SER A 15 -15.05 16.58 1.46
N ASN A 16 -15.93 15.95 2.23
CA ASN A 16 -15.58 15.21 3.44
C ASN A 16 -15.35 13.72 3.19
N ALA A 17 -15.57 13.24 1.97
CA ALA A 17 -15.34 11.84 1.62
C ALA A 17 -13.91 11.42 1.91
N LYS A 18 -13.75 10.23 2.49
CA LYS A 18 -12.45 9.59 2.71
C LYS A 18 -12.23 8.54 1.64
N VAL A 19 -11.33 8.82 0.71
CA VAL A 19 -11.06 7.94 -0.42
C VAL A 19 -9.83 7.10 -0.14
N ILE A 20 -9.97 5.79 -0.28
CA ILE A 20 -8.89 4.80 -0.16
C ILE A 20 -8.78 4.08 -1.50
N ILE A 21 -7.57 4.04 -2.05
CA ILE A 21 -7.23 3.35 -3.29
C ILE A 21 -6.27 2.24 -2.94
N MET A 22 -6.59 0.99 -3.29
CA MET A 22 -5.76 -0.16 -2.96
C MET A 22 -5.68 -1.15 -4.11
N GLY A 23 -4.56 -1.85 -4.19
CA GLY A 23 -4.33 -2.93 -5.14
C GLY A 23 -2.86 -3.14 -5.46
N ASP A 24 -2.62 -4.08 -6.36
CA ASP A 24 -1.33 -4.24 -7.03
C ASP A 24 -1.20 -3.16 -8.12
N MET A 25 -0.32 -2.20 -7.87
CA MET A 25 -0.11 -1.04 -8.76
C MET A 25 0.88 -1.34 -9.88
N ASN A 26 1.54 -2.50 -9.84
CA ASN A 26 2.65 -2.90 -10.72
C ASN A 26 3.82 -1.90 -10.79
N ASP A 27 3.88 -0.99 -9.83
CA ASP A 27 4.89 0.05 -9.71
C ASP A 27 5.21 0.31 -8.22
N ASP A 28 6.44 0.75 -7.95
CA ASP A 28 6.85 1.15 -6.61
C ASP A 28 6.29 2.53 -6.21
N PRO A 29 6.23 2.87 -4.90
CA PRO A 29 5.68 4.14 -4.43
C PRO A 29 6.31 5.39 -5.05
N MET A 30 7.58 5.32 -5.48
CA MET A 30 8.33 6.42 -6.06
C MET A 30 8.21 6.51 -7.58
N ASP A 31 7.62 5.54 -8.25
CA ASP A 31 7.49 5.52 -9.69
C ASP A 31 6.53 6.60 -10.19
N LYS A 32 6.72 7.02 -11.44
CA LYS A 32 5.98 8.15 -12.02
C LYS A 32 4.47 7.96 -12.02
N SER A 33 4.00 6.73 -12.17
CA SER A 33 2.58 6.40 -12.10
C SER A 33 1.97 6.76 -10.75
N MET A 34 2.69 6.46 -9.65
CA MET A 34 2.25 6.70 -8.28
C MET A 34 2.56 8.12 -7.81
N ALA A 35 3.81 8.56 -7.97
CA ALA A 35 4.26 9.84 -7.44
C ALA A 35 3.77 11.06 -8.25
N VAL A 36 3.58 10.90 -9.57
CA VAL A 36 3.24 12.00 -10.48
C VAL A 36 1.82 11.84 -11.04
N ALA A 37 1.53 10.75 -11.75
CA ALA A 37 0.25 10.58 -12.42
C ALA A 37 -0.91 10.44 -11.42
N LEU A 38 -0.78 9.58 -10.41
CA LEU A 38 -1.72 9.48 -9.29
C LEU A 38 -1.55 10.67 -8.33
N GLY A 39 -0.30 11.14 -8.13
CA GLY A 39 0.04 12.26 -7.26
C GLY A 39 0.05 11.91 -5.78
N ALA A 40 0.33 10.65 -5.43
CA ALA A 40 0.39 10.21 -4.04
C ALA A 40 1.68 10.68 -3.37
N LYS A 41 1.55 11.46 -2.30
CA LYS A 41 2.64 12.14 -1.60
C LYS A 41 3.28 11.26 -0.54
N ARG A 42 4.58 11.44 -0.35
CA ARG A 42 5.36 10.69 0.63
C ARG A 42 5.20 11.21 2.06
N LYS A 43 5.13 12.54 2.22
CA LYS A 43 5.21 13.18 3.54
C LYS A 43 3.84 13.69 3.99
N THR A 44 3.49 13.42 5.23
CA THR A 44 2.23 13.87 5.81
C THR A 44 2.11 15.39 5.83
N GLN A 45 3.20 16.10 6.14
CA GLN A 45 3.23 17.58 6.17
C GLN A 45 3.00 18.23 4.80
N ASP A 46 3.27 17.52 3.71
CA ASP A 46 3.08 18.02 2.35
C ASP A 46 1.71 17.61 1.76
N THR A 47 0.91 16.84 2.53
CA THR A 47 -0.36 16.27 2.09
C THR A 47 -1.53 17.07 2.64
N LYS A 48 -2.26 17.77 1.76
CA LYS A 48 -3.51 18.45 2.10
C LYS A 48 -4.66 17.45 2.17
N GLU A 49 -5.82 17.87 2.66
CA GLU A 49 -6.99 17.00 2.88
C GLU A 49 -7.41 16.18 1.67
N HIS A 50 -7.41 16.78 0.47
CA HIS A 50 -7.83 16.14 -0.78
C HIS A 50 -6.68 15.54 -1.59
N ASP A 51 -5.43 15.71 -1.14
CA ASP A 51 -4.28 15.02 -1.73
C ASP A 51 -4.26 13.55 -1.31
N LEU A 52 -3.56 12.73 -2.08
CA LEU A 52 -3.30 11.35 -1.70
C LEU A 52 -1.99 11.25 -0.91
N TYR A 53 -2.01 10.50 0.18
CA TYR A 53 -0.85 10.10 0.96
C TYR A 53 -0.50 8.65 0.69
N ASN A 54 0.81 8.37 0.53
CA ASN A 54 1.32 7.03 0.33
C ASN A 54 2.28 6.65 1.48
N PRO A 55 1.85 5.80 2.44
CA PRO A 55 2.65 5.42 3.59
C PRO A 55 3.78 4.42 3.26
N TRP A 56 3.84 3.91 2.03
CA TRP A 56 4.71 2.79 1.68
C TRP A 56 6.12 3.19 1.23
N TRP A 57 6.37 4.47 0.93
CA TRP A 57 7.69 4.96 0.53
C TRP A 57 8.81 4.59 1.51
N ASP A 58 8.58 4.87 2.78
CA ASP A 58 9.59 4.62 3.81
C ASP A 58 9.66 3.14 4.17
N THR A 59 8.58 2.40 3.98
CA THR A 59 8.56 0.94 4.13
C THR A 59 9.51 0.29 3.11
N LEU A 60 9.40 0.65 1.84
CA LEU A 60 10.29 0.15 0.79
C LEU A 60 11.75 0.60 1.00
N LYS A 61 11.97 1.88 1.36
CA LYS A 61 13.32 2.40 1.66
C LYS A 61 14.02 1.69 2.81
N LYS A 62 13.28 1.12 3.76
CA LYS A 62 13.79 0.27 4.84
C LYS A 62 14.05 -1.17 4.40
N GLY A 63 13.93 -1.48 3.12
CA GLY A 63 14.16 -2.81 2.56
C GLY A 63 13.00 -3.78 2.73
N ASN A 64 11.77 -3.28 2.93
CA ASN A 64 10.57 -4.10 3.04
C ASN A 64 9.67 -3.91 1.81
N GLY A 65 9.27 -5.00 1.20
CA GLY A 65 8.40 -4.99 0.04
C GLY A 65 7.37 -6.12 0.09
N THR A 66 6.51 -6.15 -0.92
CA THR A 66 5.44 -7.16 -1.04
C THR A 66 5.82 -8.30 -1.97
N LEU A 67 6.73 -8.08 -2.92
CA LEU A 67 7.25 -9.11 -3.80
C LEU A 67 8.77 -8.99 -3.97
N MET A 68 9.40 -10.09 -4.36
CA MET A 68 10.82 -10.09 -4.71
C MET A 68 11.01 -10.38 -6.20
N TYR A 69 11.77 -9.53 -6.85
CA TYR A 69 12.23 -9.72 -8.22
C TYR A 69 13.74 -9.49 -8.31
N ASP A 70 14.46 -10.42 -8.92
CA ASP A 70 15.92 -10.37 -9.09
C ASP A 70 16.69 -10.00 -7.80
N GLY A 71 16.29 -10.63 -6.68
CA GLY A 71 16.93 -10.43 -5.36
C GLY A 71 16.57 -9.13 -4.66
N LYS A 72 15.67 -8.33 -5.21
CA LYS A 72 15.25 -7.04 -4.66
C LYS A 72 13.78 -7.05 -4.26
N TRP A 73 13.47 -6.36 -3.17
CA TRP A 73 12.10 -6.09 -2.78
C TRP A 73 11.51 -4.95 -3.61
N ASN A 74 10.32 -5.18 -4.18
CA ASN A 74 9.42 -4.16 -4.71
C ASN A 74 8.17 -4.10 -3.84
N LEU A 75 7.48 -2.97 -3.86
CA LEU A 75 6.26 -2.75 -3.09
C LEU A 75 5.15 -2.28 -4.03
N PHE A 76 4.56 -3.24 -4.76
CA PHE A 76 3.50 -2.98 -5.73
C PHE A 76 2.12 -2.98 -5.12
N ASP A 77 1.93 -3.74 -4.03
CA ASP A 77 0.66 -3.84 -3.32
C ASP A 77 0.55 -2.67 -2.36
N GLN A 78 -0.16 -1.62 -2.77
CA GLN A 78 -0.23 -0.36 -2.05
C GLN A 78 -1.66 -0.02 -1.65
N ILE A 79 -1.79 0.67 -0.53
CA ILE A 79 -3.01 1.30 -0.05
C ILE A 79 -2.68 2.77 0.17
N VAL A 80 -3.19 3.64 -0.69
CA VAL A 80 -3.02 5.09 -0.60
C VAL A 80 -4.37 5.74 -0.29
N PHE A 81 -4.37 6.87 0.35
CA PHE A 81 -5.61 7.46 0.84
C PHE A 81 -5.54 8.99 0.94
N THR A 82 -6.71 9.63 1.00
CA THR A 82 -6.83 11.08 1.09
C THR A 82 -6.33 11.62 2.44
N GLY A 83 -5.74 12.82 2.41
CA GLY A 83 -5.12 13.46 3.55
C GLY A 83 -6.07 13.78 4.70
N ASN A 84 -7.39 13.82 4.49
CA ASN A 84 -8.36 13.94 5.56
C ASN A 84 -8.43 12.72 6.51
N LEU A 85 -7.76 11.60 6.13
CA LEU A 85 -7.48 10.47 7.03
C LEU A 85 -6.24 10.70 7.92
N LEU A 86 -5.44 11.74 7.69
CA LEU A 86 -4.30 12.11 8.53
C LEU A 86 -4.75 13.00 9.71
N GLY A 87 -3.86 13.15 10.70
CA GLY A 87 -4.07 14.02 11.85
C GLY A 87 -4.53 13.29 13.11
N ASN A 88 -4.74 14.06 14.18
CA ASN A 88 -4.98 13.54 15.53
C ASN A 88 -6.44 13.65 16.01
N ASP A 89 -7.30 14.30 15.23
CA ASP A 89 -8.74 14.38 15.56
C ASP A 89 -9.42 13.03 15.31
N ARG A 90 -9.52 12.22 16.34
CA ARG A 90 -10.12 10.88 16.31
C ARG A 90 -11.64 10.86 16.42
N SER A 91 -12.30 12.01 16.38
CA SER A 91 -13.78 12.06 16.26
C SER A 91 -14.25 11.45 14.93
N THR A 92 -13.37 11.39 13.92
CA THR A 92 -13.55 10.67 12.66
C THR A 92 -12.47 9.63 12.45
N LEU A 93 -12.63 8.72 11.48
CA LEU A 93 -11.61 7.74 11.11
C LEU A 93 -10.30 8.43 10.73
N LYS A 94 -9.20 7.97 11.33
CA LYS A 94 -7.85 8.43 11.05
C LYS A 94 -6.90 7.27 10.84
N TYR A 95 -5.94 7.45 9.94
CA TYR A 95 -4.82 6.53 9.74
C TYR A 95 -3.97 6.44 11.01
N TYR A 96 -3.65 5.22 11.39
CA TYR A 96 -2.81 4.94 12.56
C TYR A 96 -1.43 4.41 12.14
N ARG A 97 -1.39 3.33 11.37
CA ARG A 97 -0.17 2.70 10.87
C ARG A 97 -0.42 1.81 9.66
N ASN A 98 0.66 1.42 8.99
CA ASN A 98 0.66 0.44 7.91
C ASN A 98 1.57 -0.74 8.26
N GLU A 99 1.29 -1.88 7.64
CA GLU A 99 2.02 -3.14 7.86
C GLU A 99 2.02 -3.98 6.59
N ILE A 100 3.15 -4.63 6.28
CA ILE A 100 3.18 -5.77 5.38
C ILE A 100 3.01 -7.02 6.24
N PHE A 101 1.94 -7.78 6.00
CA PHE A 101 1.70 -9.03 6.72
C PHE A 101 2.73 -10.07 6.30
N ARG A 102 3.57 -10.50 7.24
CA ARG A 102 4.66 -11.46 7.02
C ARG A 102 4.61 -12.56 8.06
N ARG A 103 4.64 -13.81 7.59
CA ARG A 103 4.77 -14.99 8.46
C ARG A 103 5.74 -15.99 7.82
N ASP A 104 6.47 -16.72 8.62
CA ASP A 104 7.52 -17.64 8.15
C ASP A 104 7.03 -18.68 7.14
N TYR A 105 5.78 -19.12 7.27
CA TYR A 105 5.18 -20.08 6.35
C TYR A 105 4.93 -19.52 4.94
N MET A 106 4.93 -18.19 4.78
CA MET A 106 4.70 -17.52 3.50
C MET A 106 5.93 -17.51 2.60
N PHE A 107 7.09 -17.93 3.11
CA PHE A 107 8.36 -17.82 2.41
C PHE A 107 8.91 -19.15 1.95
N GLN A 108 9.60 -19.14 0.80
CA GLN A 108 10.39 -20.24 0.31
C GLN A 108 11.55 -20.51 1.27
N LYS A 109 11.67 -21.74 1.76
CA LYS A 109 12.67 -22.11 2.79
C LYS A 109 14.00 -22.56 2.20
N GLU A 110 14.01 -23.04 0.96
CA GLU A 110 15.16 -23.66 0.32
C GLU A 110 15.31 -23.27 -1.16
N GLY A 111 16.47 -23.63 -1.73
CA GLY A 111 16.77 -23.47 -3.15
C GLY A 111 17.04 -22.03 -3.57
N LYS A 112 17.05 -21.79 -4.88
CA LYS A 112 17.40 -20.52 -5.53
C LYS A 112 16.58 -19.32 -5.02
N TYR A 113 15.33 -19.56 -4.67
CA TYR A 113 14.38 -18.51 -4.25
C TYR A 113 14.14 -18.51 -2.74
N LYS A 114 15.08 -19.03 -1.95
CA LYS A 114 14.99 -18.95 -0.48
C LYS A 114 14.81 -17.51 -0.02
N GLY A 115 13.80 -17.28 0.83
CA GLY A 115 13.46 -15.96 1.35
C GLY A 115 12.50 -15.14 0.46
N TYR A 116 12.13 -15.65 -0.72
CA TYR A 116 11.06 -15.06 -1.54
C TYR A 116 9.69 -15.51 -1.00
N PRO A 117 8.63 -14.72 -1.19
CA PRO A 117 7.28 -15.21 -1.00
C PRO A 117 7.05 -16.48 -1.82
N LYS A 118 6.46 -17.50 -1.18
CA LYS A 118 6.27 -18.82 -1.80
C LYS A 118 5.01 -18.78 -2.66
N ARG A 119 5.19 -18.70 -3.97
CA ARG A 119 4.09 -18.69 -4.95
C ARG A 119 3.40 -20.04 -5.05
N THR A 120 2.16 -20.02 -5.53
CA THR A 120 1.33 -21.21 -5.73
C THR A 120 1.89 -22.11 -6.83
N HIS A 121 2.34 -21.50 -7.94
CA HIS A 121 2.88 -22.19 -9.11
C HIS A 121 4.13 -21.49 -9.65
N ALA A 122 5.02 -22.26 -10.27
CA ALA A 122 6.09 -21.74 -11.11
C ALA A 122 6.42 -22.74 -12.22
N GLY A 123 6.55 -22.26 -13.46
CA GLY A 123 6.90 -23.13 -14.61
C GLY A 123 5.94 -24.28 -14.82
N GLY A 124 4.65 -24.12 -14.53
CA GLY A 124 3.63 -25.17 -14.62
C GLY A 124 3.63 -26.17 -13.45
N VAL A 125 4.50 -26.00 -12.46
CA VAL A 125 4.59 -26.88 -11.29
C VAL A 125 3.86 -26.26 -10.11
N TRP A 126 3.06 -27.06 -9.41
CA TRP A 126 2.41 -26.70 -8.15
C TRP A 126 3.41 -26.67 -7.01
N LEU A 127 3.61 -25.53 -6.36
CA LEU A 127 4.57 -25.35 -5.28
C LEU A 127 3.94 -25.32 -3.88
N ASN A 128 2.61 -25.37 -3.82
CA ASN A 128 1.86 -25.33 -2.56
C ASN A 128 2.21 -24.11 -1.70
N GLY A 129 2.38 -22.94 -2.34
CA GLY A 129 2.54 -21.65 -1.67
C GLY A 129 1.22 -20.87 -1.68
N TYR A 130 1.21 -19.74 -0.97
CA TYR A 130 0.01 -18.89 -0.85
C TYR A 130 -0.06 -17.86 -1.97
N SER A 131 1.02 -17.09 -2.16
CA SER A 131 1.14 -16.04 -3.16
C SER A 131 2.61 -15.66 -3.31
N ASP A 132 2.99 -15.10 -4.44
CA ASP A 132 4.28 -14.42 -4.65
C ASP A 132 4.27 -12.97 -4.17
N HIS A 133 3.13 -12.49 -3.68
CA HIS A 133 2.98 -11.20 -3.01
C HIS A 133 2.59 -11.38 -1.54
N LEU A 134 3.04 -10.45 -0.70
CA LEU A 134 2.66 -10.34 0.70
C LEU A 134 1.52 -9.33 0.86
N PRO A 135 0.50 -9.63 1.69
CA PRO A 135 -0.60 -8.70 1.93
C PRO A 135 -0.15 -7.40 2.61
N THR A 136 -0.76 -6.29 2.21
CA THR A 136 -0.62 -4.98 2.86
C THR A 136 -1.85 -4.67 3.72
N ILE A 137 -1.62 -4.01 4.84
CA ILE A 137 -2.65 -3.62 5.79
C ILE A 137 -2.44 -2.16 6.19
N ILE A 138 -3.51 -1.39 6.27
CA ILE A 138 -3.55 -0.13 7.02
C ILE A 138 -4.50 -0.27 8.20
N TYR A 139 -4.16 0.38 9.29
CA TYR A 139 -5.00 0.45 10.50
C TYR A 139 -5.60 1.84 10.59
N LEU A 140 -6.92 1.88 10.71
CA LEU A 140 -7.68 3.09 10.94
C LEU A 140 -8.24 3.07 12.36
N ILE A 141 -8.25 4.23 13.02
CA ILE A 141 -8.78 4.39 14.37
C ILE A 141 -9.82 5.51 14.42
N LYS A 142 -10.78 5.35 15.29
CA LYS A 142 -11.79 6.35 15.66
C LYS A 142 -12.09 6.20 17.15
N GLU A 143 -12.27 7.32 17.87
CA GLU A 143 -12.76 7.30 19.24
C GLU A 143 -14.24 6.93 19.27
N ILE A 144 -14.59 6.04 20.17
CA ILE A 144 -15.98 5.75 20.51
C ILE A 144 -16.32 6.73 21.64
N LYS A 145 -17.31 7.59 21.44
CA LYS A 145 -17.90 8.38 22.52
C LYS A 145 -18.94 7.51 23.19
N ASP A 146 -18.76 7.26 24.49
CA ASP A 146 -19.80 6.66 25.37
C ASP A 146 -21.03 7.56 25.44
#